data_922efd6d282a2507fd32552a7a45200b
#
_entry.id   922efd6d282a2507fd32552a7a45200b
#
_cell.length_a   1.000
_cell.length_b   1.000
_cell.length_c   1.000
_cell.angle_alpha   90.00
_cell.angle_beta   90.00
_cell.angle_gamma   90.00
#
_symmetry.space_group_name_H-M   'P 1'
#
loop_
_entity.id
_entity.type
_entity.pdbx_description
1 polymer ?
#
loop_
_entity_poly.entity_id
_entity_poly.type
_entity_poly.pdbx_seq_one_letter_code
_entity_poly.pdbx_strand_id
1 'polypeptide(L)'
;GTTILAVRKDGQTVIAGDGQVSLGDTVIKGSARKVRRLGDGSVLVGFAGATADAFTLFERLESRLEQYPNQLTRACVEMAKDWRTDRYLRRLEAMMAVADSETALVMTGNGDVLEPDDGVIGIGSGGNYALAAARALFDRDDMDAEAIARRAMAIAADICVYTNTNVTLEKL
;
A
#
# COMPACT_ATOMS: atom_id res chain seq x y z
N GLY A 1 -2.69 12.40 6.43
CA GLY A 1 -1.67 12.04 5.47
C GLY A 1 -1.17 10.61 5.62
N THR A 2 -0.62 10.10 4.57
CA THR A 2 -0.20 8.70 4.51
C THR A 2 1.01 8.53 3.61
N THR A 3 1.89 7.59 3.98
CA THR A 3 2.89 7.03 3.08
C THR A 3 2.76 5.51 3.11
N ILE A 4 2.49 4.91 1.96
CA ILE A 4 2.54 3.46 1.76
C ILE A 4 3.59 3.19 0.69
N LEU A 5 4.47 2.24 0.96
CA LEU A 5 5.53 1.83 0.04
C LEU A 5 5.55 0.31 -0.07
N ALA A 6 5.45 -0.20 -1.29
CA ALA A 6 5.67 -1.62 -1.58
C ALA A 6 6.97 -1.78 -2.35
N VAL A 7 7.78 -2.77 -1.97
CA VAL A 7 9.04 -3.10 -2.64
C VAL A 7 9.12 -4.60 -2.84
N ARG A 8 9.36 -5.00 -4.09
CA ARG A 8 9.68 -6.39 -4.44
C ARG A 8 11.08 -6.45 -5.03
N LYS A 9 11.96 -7.17 -4.38
CA LYS A 9 13.35 -7.33 -4.80
C LYS A 9 13.86 -8.72 -4.41
N ASP A 10 14.48 -9.42 -5.35
CA ASP A 10 15.13 -10.71 -5.14
C ASP A 10 14.23 -11.73 -4.42
N GLY A 11 12.97 -11.82 -4.82
CA GLY A 11 12.00 -12.74 -4.28
C GLY A 11 11.39 -12.33 -2.94
N GLN A 12 11.80 -11.21 -2.35
CA GLN A 12 11.21 -10.65 -1.14
C GLN A 12 10.17 -9.59 -1.50
N THR A 13 9.01 -9.67 -0.85
CA THR A 13 7.93 -8.68 -0.98
C THR A 13 7.69 -8.03 0.37
N VAL A 14 7.72 -6.70 0.41
CA VAL A 14 7.39 -5.94 1.61
C VAL A 14 6.42 -4.82 1.29
N ILE A 15 5.53 -4.52 2.25
CA ILE A 15 4.74 -3.29 2.26
C ILE A 15 4.95 -2.61 3.61
N ALA A 16 5.28 -1.33 3.56
CA ALA A 16 5.46 -0.48 4.73
C ALA A 16 4.47 0.67 4.71
N GLY A 17 3.99 1.07 5.88
CA GLY A 17 3.12 2.22 6.06
C GLY A 17 3.53 3.02 7.28
N ASP A 18 3.33 4.35 7.23
CA ASP A 18 3.49 5.20 8.41
C ASP A 18 2.28 5.06 9.35
N GLY A 19 2.35 5.71 10.51
CA GLY A 19 1.31 5.62 11.53
C GLY A 19 0.52 6.90 11.77
N GLN A 20 0.75 7.96 11.00
CA GLN A 20 0.15 9.25 11.30
C GLN A 20 -1.29 9.37 10.81
N VAL A 21 -2.19 9.77 11.71
CA VAL A 21 -3.54 10.23 11.39
C VAL A 21 -3.62 11.70 11.76
N SER A 22 -3.90 12.55 10.77
CA SER A 22 -4.01 14.00 10.96
C SER A 22 -5.41 14.47 10.61
N LEU A 23 -5.87 15.50 11.33
CA LEU A 23 -7.09 16.24 11.02
C LEU A 23 -6.65 17.67 10.73
N GLY A 24 -6.60 18.05 9.45
CA GLY A 24 -5.98 19.30 9.03
C GLY A 24 -4.50 19.31 9.38
N ASP A 25 -4.07 20.26 10.17
CA ASP A 25 -2.70 20.42 10.65
C ASP A 25 -2.44 19.80 12.03
N THR A 26 -3.44 19.09 12.59
CA THR A 26 -3.34 18.47 13.92
C THR A 26 -3.13 16.96 13.80
N VAL A 27 -2.09 16.45 14.46
CA VAL A 27 -1.86 15.01 14.59
C VAL A 27 -2.77 14.46 15.68
N ILE A 28 -3.69 13.57 15.28
CA ILE A 28 -4.64 12.91 16.20
C ILE A 28 -4.05 11.62 16.75
N LYS A 29 -3.32 10.87 15.93
CA LYS A 29 -2.76 9.59 16.30
C LYS A 29 -1.47 9.34 15.52
N GLY A 30 -0.46 8.77 16.16
CA GLY A 30 0.84 8.50 15.54
C GLY A 30 1.12 7.02 15.28
N SER A 31 0.21 6.11 15.66
CA SER A 31 0.45 4.66 15.65
C SER A 31 -0.65 3.86 14.92
N ALA A 32 -1.28 4.46 13.92
CA ALA A 32 -2.28 3.76 13.10
C ALA A 32 -1.62 2.66 12.26
N ARG A 33 -2.37 1.58 12.03
CA ARG A 33 -1.93 0.49 11.16
C ARG A 33 -2.57 0.65 9.79
N LYS A 34 -1.76 0.97 8.80
CA LYS A 34 -2.19 1.21 7.41
C LYS A 34 -1.83 0.06 6.48
N VAL A 35 -1.18 -0.97 7.01
CA VAL A 35 -0.78 -2.17 6.29
C VAL A 35 -1.34 -3.39 7.00
N ARG A 36 -1.90 -4.33 6.23
CA ARG A 36 -2.52 -5.55 6.74
C ARG A 36 -2.18 -6.75 5.88
N ARG A 37 -2.35 -7.93 6.49
CA ARG A 37 -2.35 -9.21 5.77
C ARG A 37 -3.78 -9.64 5.51
N LEU A 38 -4.06 -10.08 4.29
CA LEU A 38 -5.35 -10.63 3.89
C LEU A 38 -5.19 -12.05 3.35
N GLY A 39 -6.32 -12.67 3.05
CA GLY A 39 -6.37 -14.07 2.68
C GLY A 39 -5.95 -14.93 3.87
N ASP A 40 -5.17 -15.94 3.64
CA ASP A 40 -4.55 -16.78 4.65
C ASP A 40 -3.18 -16.25 5.12
N GLY A 41 -2.93 -14.97 4.97
CA GLY A 41 -1.66 -14.32 5.25
C GLY A 41 -0.75 -14.20 4.04
N SER A 42 -1.19 -14.63 2.86
CA SER A 42 -0.40 -14.63 1.63
C SER A 42 -0.45 -13.31 0.86
N VAL A 43 -1.34 -12.40 1.24
CA VAL A 43 -1.53 -11.11 0.57
C VAL A 43 -1.29 -9.97 1.55
N LEU A 44 -0.46 -9.02 1.15
CA LEU A 44 -0.20 -7.78 1.87
C LEU A 44 -0.99 -6.65 1.21
N VAL A 45 -1.55 -5.76 2.01
CA VAL A 45 -2.27 -4.60 1.50
C VAL A 45 -1.94 -3.35 2.30
N GLY A 46 -1.73 -2.24 1.60
CA GLY A 46 -1.58 -0.91 2.17
C GLY A 46 -2.64 0.03 1.62
N PHE A 47 -3.16 0.89 2.46
CA PHE A 47 -4.28 1.77 2.13
C PHE A 47 -3.91 3.23 2.36
N ALA A 48 -4.20 4.09 1.38
CA ALA A 48 -4.08 5.54 1.48
C ALA A 48 -5.43 6.19 1.17
N GLY A 49 -6.02 6.83 2.19
CA GLY A 49 -7.33 7.46 2.10
C GLY A 49 -7.96 7.63 3.47
N ALA A 50 -9.24 7.90 3.53
CA ALA A 50 -9.95 8.04 4.79
C ALA A 50 -10.05 6.72 5.55
N THR A 51 -9.73 6.73 6.84
CA THR A 51 -9.69 5.52 7.68
C THR A 51 -11.03 4.78 7.70
N ALA A 52 -12.14 5.52 7.72
CA ALA A 52 -13.47 4.91 7.70
C ALA A 52 -13.73 4.07 6.45
N ASP A 53 -13.12 4.44 5.32
CA ASP A 53 -13.31 3.76 4.05
C ASP A 53 -12.46 2.47 3.94
N ALA A 54 -11.37 2.41 4.69
CA ALA A 54 -10.42 1.31 4.63
C ALA A 54 -11.07 -0.04 4.93
N PHE A 55 -11.88 -0.12 5.97
CA PHE A 55 -12.53 -1.38 6.38
C PHE A 55 -13.41 -1.96 5.28
N THR A 56 -14.23 -1.13 4.66
CA THR A 56 -15.13 -1.56 3.58
C THR A 56 -14.33 -2.09 2.39
N LEU A 57 -13.28 -1.40 2.01
CA LEU A 57 -12.43 -1.81 0.89
C LEU A 57 -11.64 -3.08 1.21
N PHE A 58 -11.12 -3.23 2.44
CA PHE A 58 -10.46 -4.46 2.86
C PHE A 58 -11.39 -5.66 2.85
N GLU A 59 -12.60 -5.50 3.38
CA GLU A 59 -13.61 -6.59 3.37
C GLU A 59 -13.97 -7.00 1.94
N ARG A 60 -14.14 -6.05 1.04
CA ARG A 60 -14.45 -6.34 -0.35
C ARG A 60 -13.30 -7.06 -1.04
N LEU A 61 -12.08 -6.62 -0.82
CA LEU A 61 -10.90 -7.29 -1.38
C LEU A 61 -10.76 -8.71 -0.83
N GLU A 62 -10.93 -8.90 0.47
CA GLU A 62 -10.86 -10.23 1.08
C GLU A 62 -11.89 -11.18 0.49
N SER A 63 -13.11 -10.71 0.26
CA SER A 63 -14.17 -11.50 -0.39
C SER A 63 -13.76 -11.94 -1.80
N ARG A 64 -13.13 -11.05 -2.56
CA ARG A 64 -12.63 -11.40 -3.91
C ARG A 64 -11.45 -12.36 -3.88
N LEU A 65 -10.57 -12.23 -2.89
CA LEU A 65 -9.46 -13.18 -2.69
C LEU A 65 -9.96 -14.58 -2.36
N GLU A 66 -11.02 -14.71 -1.56
CA GLU A 66 -11.66 -15.99 -1.27
C GLU A 66 -12.30 -16.59 -2.52
N GLN A 67 -12.90 -15.77 -3.36
CA GLN A 67 -13.53 -16.20 -4.61
C GLN A 67 -12.52 -16.66 -5.65
N TYR A 68 -11.34 -16.02 -5.70
CA TYR A 68 -10.28 -16.29 -6.66
C TYR A 68 -8.97 -16.63 -5.94
N PRO A 69 -8.87 -17.78 -5.25
CA PRO A 69 -7.68 -18.13 -4.49
C PRO A 69 -6.46 -18.29 -5.39
N ASN A 70 -5.31 -17.76 -4.94
CA ASN A 70 -4.04 -17.77 -5.68
C ASN A 70 -4.09 -17.06 -7.05
N GLN A 71 -5.05 -16.16 -7.23
CA GLN A 71 -5.22 -15.38 -8.46
C GLN A 71 -5.32 -13.89 -8.10
N LEU A 72 -4.21 -13.31 -7.61
CA LEU A 72 -4.21 -11.94 -7.10
C LEU A 72 -4.69 -10.94 -8.13
N THR A 73 -4.15 -10.98 -9.32
CA THR A 73 -4.52 -10.03 -10.39
C THR A 73 -6.01 -10.09 -10.69
N ARG A 74 -6.56 -11.31 -10.81
CA ARG A 74 -7.99 -11.49 -11.06
C ARG A 74 -8.85 -10.95 -9.93
N ALA A 75 -8.48 -11.26 -8.68
CA ALA A 75 -9.20 -10.75 -7.50
C ALA A 75 -9.20 -9.22 -7.48
N CYS A 76 -8.06 -8.60 -7.77
CA CYS A 76 -7.92 -7.14 -7.83
C CYS A 76 -8.72 -6.53 -8.97
N VAL A 77 -8.73 -7.14 -10.16
CA VAL A 77 -9.54 -6.66 -11.29
C VAL A 77 -11.03 -6.71 -10.96
N GLU A 78 -11.50 -7.80 -10.38
CA GLU A 78 -12.90 -7.92 -9.98
C GLU A 78 -13.25 -6.93 -8.85
N MET A 79 -12.35 -6.74 -7.90
CA MET A 79 -12.52 -5.73 -6.85
C MET A 79 -12.56 -4.31 -7.43
N ALA A 80 -11.72 -4.00 -8.40
CA ALA A 80 -11.69 -2.69 -9.07
C ALA A 80 -13.00 -2.41 -9.83
N LYS A 81 -13.59 -3.44 -10.45
CA LYS A 81 -14.92 -3.32 -11.06
C LYS A 81 -15.98 -2.99 -10.02
N ASP A 82 -15.95 -3.66 -8.87
CA ASP A 82 -16.87 -3.37 -7.76
C ASP A 82 -16.69 -1.93 -7.28
N TRP A 83 -15.45 -1.49 -7.10
CA TRP A 83 -15.16 -0.15 -6.63
C TRP A 83 -15.70 0.92 -7.56
N ARG A 84 -15.53 0.73 -8.85
CA ARG A 84 -15.99 1.66 -9.87
C ARG A 84 -17.51 1.69 -10.00
N THR A 85 -18.19 0.54 -9.87
CA THR A 85 -19.60 0.40 -10.22
C THR A 85 -20.56 0.33 -9.03
N ASP A 86 -20.08 -0.09 -7.86
CA ASP A 86 -20.88 -0.14 -6.65
C ASP A 86 -21.29 1.27 -6.23
N ARG A 87 -22.57 1.45 -5.97
CA ARG A 87 -23.15 2.76 -5.64
C ARG A 87 -22.51 3.41 -4.41
N TYR A 88 -22.11 2.62 -3.43
CA TYR A 88 -21.45 3.08 -2.22
C TYR A 88 -19.94 3.24 -2.45
N LEU A 89 -19.28 2.20 -2.97
CA LEU A 89 -17.82 2.17 -3.10
C LEU A 89 -17.28 3.24 -4.05
N ARG A 90 -17.98 3.53 -5.14
CA ARG A 90 -17.52 4.50 -6.14
C ARG A 90 -17.32 5.92 -5.62
N ARG A 91 -17.83 6.21 -4.42
CA ARG A 91 -17.66 7.51 -3.75
C ARG A 91 -16.39 7.58 -2.91
N LEU A 92 -15.73 6.45 -2.68
CA LEU A 92 -14.55 6.36 -1.84
C LEU A 92 -13.31 6.75 -2.63
N GLU A 93 -12.70 7.87 -2.25
CA GLU A 93 -11.43 8.32 -2.84
C GLU A 93 -10.28 7.73 -2.04
N ALA A 94 -9.58 6.78 -2.65
CA ALA A 94 -8.48 6.08 -2.01
C ALA A 94 -7.59 5.40 -3.04
N MET A 95 -6.44 4.93 -2.57
CA MET A 95 -5.56 4.05 -3.33
C MET A 95 -5.16 2.89 -2.44
N MET A 96 -4.94 1.73 -3.04
CA MET A 96 -4.45 0.54 -2.37
C MET A 96 -3.23 0.00 -3.09
N ALA A 97 -2.23 -0.42 -2.32
CA ALA A 97 -1.14 -1.26 -2.80
C ALA A 97 -1.41 -2.68 -2.33
N VAL A 98 -1.41 -3.64 -3.23
CA VAL A 98 -1.72 -5.04 -2.95
C VAL A 98 -0.62 -5.92 -3.51
N ALA A 99 -0.08 -6.82 -2.71
CA ALA A 99 1.03 -7.67 -3.16
C ALA A 99 0.95 -9.08 -2.57
N ASP A 100 1.39 -10.05 -3.35
CA ASP A 100 1.71 -11.39 -2.89
C ASP A 100 3.20 -11.69 -3.12
N SER A 101 3.61 -12.95 -3.06
CA SER A 101 5.01 -13.33 -3.28
C SER A 101 5.50 -13.11 -4.72
N GLU A 102 4.60 -12.92 -5.67
CA GLU A 102 4.94 -12.87 -7.10
C GLU A 102 4.61 -11.52 -7.76
N THR A 103 3.61 -10.81 -7.25
CA THR A 103 3.03 -9.64 -7.94
C THR A 103 2.74 -8.52 -6.95
N ALA A 104 2.95 -7.29 -7.39
CA ALA A 104 2.52 -6.08 -6.67
C ALA A 104 1.69 -5.20 -7.61
N LEU A 105 0.55 -4.74 -7.11
CA LEU A 105 -0.42 -3.99 -7.89
C LEU A 105 -0.84 -2.72 -7.14
N VAL A 106 -1.08 -1.64 -7.87
CA VAL A 106 -1.77 -0.46 -7.32
C VAL A 106 -3.19 -0.42 -7.87
N MET A 107 -4.14 -0.12 -6.97
CA MET A 107 -5.55 0.00 -7.30
C MET A 107 -6.06 1.38 -6.95
N THR A 108 -6.93 1.93 -7.80
CA THR A 108 -7.57 3.22 -7.58
C THR A 108 -9.09 3.11 -7.66
N GLY A 109 -9.77 4.10 -7.10
CA GLY A 109 -11.23 4.19 -7.16
C GLY A 109 -11.81 4.39 -8.56
N ASN A 110 -10.98 4.71 -9.54
CA ASN A 110 -11.38 4.82 -10.95
C ASN A 110 -11.45 3.46 -11.67
N GLY A 111 -11.14 2.38 -10.97
CA GLY A 111 -11.11 1.04 -11.55
C GLY A 111 -9.77 0.62 -12.13
N ASP A 112 -8.72 1.40 -11.89
CA ASP A 112 -7.38 1.06 -12.36
C ASP A 112 -6.78 -0.06 -11.51
N VAL A 113 -6.10 -0.99 -12.19
CA VAL A 113 -5.23 -2.00 -11.59
C VAL A 113 -3.93 -1.98 -12.38
N LEU A 114 -2.87 -1.48 -11.76
CA LEU A 114 -1.60 -1.24 -12.47
C LEU A 114 -0.47 -2.01 -11.78
N GLU A 115 0.35 -2.67 -12.59
CA GLU A 115 1.58 -3.31 -12.13
C GLU A 115 2.76 -2.40 -12.47
N PRO A 116 3.61 -2.01 -11.48
CA PRO A 116 4.79 -1.19 -11.77
C PRO A 116 5.85 -2.01 -12.51
N ASP A 117 6.60 -1.34 -13.38
CA ASP A 117 7.68 -1.98 -14.14
C ASP A 117 8.88 -2.37 -13.27
N ASP A 118 9.11 -1.67 -12.18
CA ASP A 118 10.32 -1.80 -11.35
C ASP A 118 10.09 -2.45 -9.98
N GLY A 119 8.90 -2.97 -9.71
CA GLY A 119 8.59 -3.62 -8.44
C GLY A 119 8.42 -2.67 -7.25
N VAL A 120 8.29 -1.37 -7.47
CA VAL A 120 8.14 -0.36 -6.41
C VAL A 120 6.84 0.41 -6.59
N ILE A 121 6.06 0.51 -5.49
CA ILE A 121 4.82 1.29 -5.46
C ILE A 121 4.90 2.26 -4.28
N GLY A 122 4.67 3.55 -4.54
CA GLY A 122 4.51 4.57 -3.50
C GLY A 122 3.18 5.28 -3.66
N ILE A 123 2.37 5.28 -2.61
CA ILE A 123 1.06 5.95 -2.60
C ILE A 123 0.87 6.78 -1.35
N GLY A 124 -0.07 7.71 -1.41
CA GLY A 124 -0.36 8.66 -0.33
C GLY A 124 0.45 9.95 -0.45
N SER A 125 0.26 10.85 0.51
CA SER A 125 0.89 12.19 0.51
C SER A 125 2.43 12.15 0.55
N GLY A 126 3.02 11.15 1.20
CA GLY A 126 4.47 10.93 1.20
C GLY A 126 4.93 9.91 0.17
N GLY A 127 4.01 9.35 -0.61
CA GLY A 127 4.30 8.23 -1.51
C GLY A 127 5.36 8.52 -2.56
N ASN A 128 5.33 9.69 -3.18
CA ASN A 128 6.32 10.05 -4.20
C ASN A 128 7.73 10.21 -3.64
N TYR A 129 7.87 10.69 -2.40
CA TYR A 129 9.18 10.79 -1.76
C TYR A 129 9.74 9.40 -1.46
N ALA A 130 8.91 8.52 -0.93
CA ALA A 130 9.30 7.13 -0.67
C ALA A 130 9.62 6.38 -1.96
N LEU A 131 8.82 6.59 -3.01
CA LEU A 131 9.03 5.99 -4.33
C LEU A 131 10.38 6.40 -4.91
N ALA A 132 10.67 7.70 -4.93
CA ALA A 132 11.94 8.22 -5.46
C ALA A 132 13.13 7.67 -4.67
N ALA A 133 13.04 7.66 -3.35
CA ALA A 133 14.10 7.12 -2.49
C ALA A 133 14.31 5.63 -2.72
N ALA A 134 13.22 4.85 -2.80
CA ALA A 134 13.30 3.41 -3.04
C ALA A 134 13.91 3.09 -4.41
N ARG A 135 13.55 3.83 -5.45
CA ARG A 135 14.15 3.66 -6.79
C ARG A 135 15.65 3.95 -6.78
N ALA A 136 16.07 4.99 -6.06
CA ALA A 136 17.49 5.34 -5.95
C ALA A 136 18.32 4.27 -5.21
N LEU A 137 17.68 3.55 -4.26
CA LEU A 137 18.34 2.52 -3.46
C LEU A 137 18.21 1.11 -4.05
N PHE A 138 17.36 0.93 -5.05
CA PHE A 138 16.94 -0.40 -5.52
C PHE A 138 18.12 -1.22 -6.07
N ASP A 139 19.09 -0.57 -6.70
CA ASP A 139 20.24 -1.24 -7.32
C ASP A 139 21.38 -1.53 -6.33
N ARG A 140 21.23 -1.19 -5.08
CA ARG A 140 22.27 -1.44 -4.08
C ARG A 140 22.29 -2.92 -3.69
N ASP A 141 23.45 -3.58 -3.84
CA ASP A 141 23.63 -4.99 -3.50
C ASP A 141 23.58 -5.26 -1.99
N ASP A 142 23.86 -4.22 -1.17
CA ASP A 142 23.89 -4.31 0.30
C ASP A 142 22.54 -4.03 0.96
N MET A 143 21.47 -3.85 0.17
CA MET A 143 20.13 -3.56 0.70
C MET A 143 19.10 -4.51 0.11
N ASP A 144 18.41 -5.26 0.97
CA ASP A 144 17.26 -6.06 0.59
C ASP A 144 15.98 -5.19 0.53
N ALA A 145 14.84 -5.80 0.17
CA ALA A 145 13.57 -5.07 0.06
C ALA A 145 13.18 -4.40 1.37
N GLU A 146 13.36 -5.06 2.50
CA GLU A 146 13.04 -4.48 3.81
C GLU A 146 13.92 -3.27 4.14
N ALA A 147 15.23 -3.37 3.91
CA ALA A 147 16.17 -2.28 4.17
C ALA A 147 15.86 -1.06 3.30
N ILE A 148 15.56 -1.28 2.02
CA ILE A 148 15.15 -0.22 1.09
C ILE A 148 13.86 0.44 1.58
N ALA A 149 12.85 -0.35 1.95
CA ALA A 149 11.57 0.19 2.40
C ALA A 149 11.72 1.02 3.68
N ARG A 150 12.49 0.55 4.65
CA ARG A 150 12.72 1.29 5.90
C ARG A 150 13.44 2.61 5.67
N ARG A 151 14.49 2.60 4.84
CA ARG A 151 15.24 3.83 4.53
C ARG A 151 14.39 4.82 3.76
N ALA A 152 13.65 4.36 2.76
CA ALA A 152 12.78 5.21 1.95
C ALA A 152 11.64 5.83 2.78
N MET A 153 11.06 5.06 3.71
CA MET A 153 10.03 5.55 4.63
C MET A 153 10.58 6.64 5.56
N ALA A 154 11.81 6.49 6.05
CA ALA A 154 12.46 7.50 6.89
C ALA A 154 12.69 8.80 6.11
N ILE A 155 13.13 8.70 4.87
CA ILE A 155 13.33 9.87 3.99
C ILE A 155 11.99 10.58 3.73
N ALA A 156 10.93 9.83 3.43
CA ALA A 156 9.61 10.41 3.23
C ALA A 156 9.12 11.14 4.49
N ALA A 157 9.35 10.58 5.67
CA ALA A 157 8.96 11.20 6.94
C ALA A 157 9.74 12.50 7.21
N ASP A 158 11.00 12.57 6.80
CA ASP A 158 11.81 13.80 6.95
C ASP A 158 11.31 14.94 6.05
N ILE A 159 10.69 14.62 4.92
CA ILE A 159 10.28 15.61 3.92
C ILE A 159 8.81 15.98 4.07
N CYS A 160 7.94 14.97 4.22
CA CYS A 160 6.49 15.15 4.22
C CYS A 160 5.95 15.31 5.63
N VAL A 161 5.34 16.45 5.92
CA VAL A 161 4.76 16.75 7.25
C VAL A 161 3.55 15.90 7.60
N TYR A 162 2.95 15.24 6.61
CA TYR A 162 1.75 14.42 6.77
C TYR A 162 2.04 12.95 7.08
N THR A 163 3.29 12.59 7.33
CA THR A 163 3.69 11.21 7.61
C THR A 163 4.73 11.20 8.74
N ASN A 164 4.90 10.08 9.42
CA ASN A 164 5.81 9.95 10.55
C ASN A 164 6.73 8.74 10.43
N THR A 165 7.60 8.55 11.43
CA THR A 165 8.58 7.47 11.48
C THR A 165 8.08 6.19 12.18
N ASN A 166 6.83 6.17 12.61
CA ASN A 166 6.22 4.98 13.19
C ASN A 166 5.77 4.04 12.08
N VAL A 167 6.65 3.16 11.65
CA VAL A 167 6.44 2.32 10.47
C VAL A 167 5.91 0.95 10.88
N THR A 168 4.79 0.55 10.27
CA THR A 168 4.32 -0.83 10.24
C THR A 168 4.82 -1.46 8.94
N LEU A 169 5.51 -2.59 9.04
CA LEU A 169 6.03 -3.29 7.88
C LEU A 169 5.62 -4.75 7.94
N GLU A 170 5.10 -5.24 6.82
CA GLU A 170 4.79 -6.64 6.61
C GLU A 170 5.62 -7.18 5.45
N LYS A 171 6.09 -8.43 5.56
CA LYS A 171 6.87 -9.06 4.49
C LYS A 171 6.49 -10.52 4.28
N LEU A 172 6.65 -10.95 3.05
CA LEU A 172 6.49 -12.33 2.61
C LEU A 172 7.83 -12.93 2.20
#